data_339d6c623ed1e89751995a1141798129
#
_entry.id   339d6c623ed1e89751995a1141798129
#
_cell.length_a   1.000
_cell.length_b   1.000
_cell.length_c   1.000
_cell.angle_alpha   90.00
_cell.angle_beta   90.00
_cell.angle_gamma   90.00
#
_symmetry.space_group_name_H-M   'P 1'
#
loop_
_entity.id
_entity.type
_entity.pdbx_description
1 polymer ?
#
loop_
_entity_poly.entity_id
_entity_poly.type
_entity_poly.pdbx_seq_one_letter_code
_entity_poly.pdbx_strand_id
1 'polypeptide(L)'
;GQGLFSYGWIFNSQQIFNLMALATLLEPLEVVRLKAVIKTEQGCFSINSVNGECDFFPISELETSKIELISMIELPWQKLEEALCDCLIPEVSNRI
;
A
#
# COMPACT_ATOMS: atom_id res chain seq x y z
N GLY A 1 -17.19 5.99 11.98
CA GLY A 1 -17.64 7.33 12.26
C GLY A 1 -18.45 7.89 11.12
N GLN A 2 -19.26 8.86 11.41
CA GLN A 2 -20.08 9.47 10.39
C GLN A 2 -19.24 10.20 9.36
N GLY A 3 -19.52 9.92 8.09
CA GLY A 3 -18.85 10.57 6.98
C GLY A 3 -17.43 10.05 6.70
N LEU A 4 -17.05 8.93 7.31
CA LEU A 4 -15.75 8.33 7.03
C LEU A 4 -15.92 6.97 6.37
N PHE A 5 -15.05 6.72 5.39
CA PHE A 5 -14.97 5.45 4.68
C PHE A 5 -13.62 4.80 5.01
N SER A 6 -13.64 3.50 5.22
CA SER A 6 -12.44 2.74 5.58
C SER A 6 -12.20 1.65 4.56
N TYR A 7 -10.95 1.49 4.14
CA TYR A 7 -10.54 0.49 3.15
C TYR A 7 -9.32 -0.24 3.66
N GLY A 8 -9.23 -1.54 3.40
CA GLY A 8 -8.07 -2.31 3.79
C GLY A 8 -7.77 -3.45 2.83
N TRP A 9 -6.48 -3.72 2.64
CA TRP A 9 -5.99 -4.81 1.78
C TRP A 9 -4.87 -5.54 2.48
N ILE A 10 -4.83 -6.85 2.29
CA ILE A 10 -3.76 -7.71 2.80
C ILE A 10 -3.16 -8.44 1.62
N PHE A 11 -1.83 -8.44 1.53
CA PHE A 11 -1.08 -9.13 0.49
C PHE A 11 -0.23 -10.21 1.14
N ASN A 12 -0.15 -11.38 0.53
CA ASN A 12 0.57 -12.52 1.10
C ASN A 12 2.08 -12.32 1.04
N SER A 13 2.81 -13.23 1.67
CA SER A 13 4.25 -13.14 1.82
C SER A 13 5.03 -13.17 0.52
N GLN A 14 4.44 -13.66 -0.55
CA GLN A 14 5.10 -13.75 -1.85
C GLN A 14 4.84 -12.54 -2.74
N GLN A 15 3.91 -11.70 -2.35
CA GLN A 15 3.58 -10.49 -3.09
C GLN A 15 4.48 -9.35 -2.65
N ILE A 16 5.39 -8.97 -3.53
CA ILE A 16 6.41 -7.96 -3.26
C ILE A 16 6.10 -6.72 -4.08
N PHE A 17 6.05 -5.58 -3.45
CA PHE A 17 5.80 -4.31 -4.12
C PHE A 17 7.08 -3.71 -4.69
N ASN A 18 6.95 -3.03 -5.82
CA ASN A 18 7.96 -2.09 -6.28
C ASN A 18 7.80 -0.82 -5.45
N LEU A 19 8.83 -0.46 -4.69
CA LEU A 19 8.74 0.66 -3.75
C LEU A 19 8.41 1.98 -4.44
N MET A 20 9.09 2.28 -5.53
CA MET A 20 8.86 3.55 -6.26
C MET A 20 7.46 3.62 -6.86
N ALA A 21 6.99 2.54 -7.44
CA ALA A 21 5.64 2.49 -8.00
C ALA A 21 4.59 2.69 -6.91
N LEU A 22 4.76 2.03 -5.78
CA LEU A 22 3.83 2.15 -4.67
C LEU A 22 3.84 3.57 -4.08
N ALA A 23 5.01 4.15 -3.89
CA ALA A 23 5.13 5.51 -3.40
C ALA A 23 4.45 6.50 -4.34
N THR A 24 4.64 6.34 -5.64
CA THR A 24 4.02 7.18 -6.66
C THR A 24 2.49 7.10 -6.61
N LEU A 25 1.96 5.92 -6.29
CA LEU A 25 0.51 5.74 -6.14
C LEU A 25 -0.01 6.35 -4.85
N LEU A 26 0.68 6.11 -3.74
CA LEU A 26 0.15 6.45 -2.41
C LEU A 26 0.36 7.90 -2.00
N GLU A 27 1.50 8.50 -2.33
CA GLU A 27 1.83 9.86 -1.88
C GLU A 27 0.81 10.92 -2.29
N PRO A 28 0.27 10.92 -3.53
CA PRO A 28 -0.69 11.95 -3.92
C PRO A 28 -2.12 11.69 -3.45
N LEU A 29 -2.41 10.57 -2.79
CA LEU A 29 -3.77 10.26 -2.37
C LEU A 29 -4.27 11.26 -1.34
N GLU A 30 -5.43 11.83 -1.61
CA GLU A 30 -6.11 12.73 -0.68
C GLU A 30 -6.95 11.93 0.28
N VAL A 31 -6.32 11.45 1.34
CA VAL A 31 -6.98 10.66 2.38
C VAL A 31 -6.74 11.29 3.75
N VAL A 32 -7.64 11.03 4.68
CA VAL A 32 -7.49 11.51 6.05
C VAL A 32 -6.30 10.82 6.70
N ARG A 33 -6.19 9.52 6.47
CA ARG A 33 -5.11 8.72 7.04
C ARG A 33 -4.80 7.52 6.16
N LEU A 34 -3.52 7.20 6.07
CA LEU A 34 -3.03 5.98 5.46
C LEU A 34 -2.05 5.35 6.44
N LYS A 35 -2.20 4.08 6.68
CA LYS A 35 -1.28 3.29 7.50
C LYS A 35 -1.01 1.99 6.79
N ALA A 36 0.26 1.68 6.59
CA ALA A 36 0.64 0.47 5.88
C ALA A 36 1.94 -0.12 6.43
N VAL A 37 2.07 -1.42 6.28
CA VAL A 37 3.34 -2.14 6.42
C VAL A 37 3.49 -2.95 5.14
N ILE A 38 4.60 -2.81 4.45
CA ILE A 38 4.77 -3.36 3.11
C ILE A 38 6.12 -4.03 2.91
N LYS A 39 6.10 -5.08 2.09
CA LYS A 39 7.30 -5.77 1.62
C LYS A 39 7.62 -5.25 0.23
N THR A 40 8.83 -4.76 0.05
CA THR A 40 9.30 -4.27 -1.25
C THR A 40 10.61 -4.92 -1.65
N GLU A 41 11.03 -4.71 -2.91
CA GLU A 41 12.32 -5.16 -3.37
C GLU A 41 13.50 -4.48 -2.65
N GLN A 42 13.22 -3.39 -1.93
CA GLN A 42 14.24 -2.67 -1.17
C GLN A 42 14.11 -2.88 0.34
N GLY A 43 13.34 -3.88 0.74
CA GLY A 43 13.11 -4.20 2.14
C GLY A 43 11.69 -3.87 2.58
N CYS A 44 11.46 -3.97 3.88
CA CYS A 44 10.15 -3.73 4.45
C CYS A 44 10.04 -2.32 5.01
N PHE A 45 8.87 -1.72 4.86
CA PHE A 45 8.62 -0.35 5.29
C PHE A 45 7.29 -0.22 6.00
N SER A 46 7.28 0.68 6.97
CA SER A 46 6.05 1.21 7.54
C SER A 46 5.74 2.52 6.83
N ILE A 47 4.52 2.72 6.40
CA ILE A 47 4.07 3.95 5.77
C ILE A 47 3.02 4.58 6.63
N ASN A 48 3.14 5.87 6.87
CA ASN A 48 2.17 6.61 7.65
C ASN A 48 1.91 7.94 6.96
N SER A 49 0.64 8.22 6.69
CA SER A 49 0.26 9.48 6.08
C SER A 49 -0.88 10.08 6.88
N VAL A 50 -0.72 11.36 7.23
CA VAL A 50 -1.73 12.14 7.93
C VAL A 50 -1.87 13.47 7.20
N ASN A 51 -3.08 13.76 6.72
CA ASN A 51 -3.36 15.02 6.03
C ASN A 51 -2.39 15.32 4.89
N GLY A 52 -2.03 14.31 4.11
CA GLY A 52 -1.18 14.46 2.94
C GLY A 52 0.32 14.38 3.21
N GLU A 53 0.73 14.31 4.46
CA GLU A 53 2.14 14.10 4.81
C GLU A 53 2.42 12.62 4.94
N CYS A 54 3.20 12.09 4.00
CA CYS A 54 3.47 10.66 3.89
C CYS A 54 4.92 10.37 4.25
N ASP A 55 5.11 9.53 5.26
CA ASP A 55 6.41 9.13 5.76
C ASP A 55 6.63 7.63 5.59
N PHE A 56 7.84 7.27 5.18
CA PHE A 56 8.27 5.88 5.00
C PHE A 56 9.39 5.59 5.97
N PHE A 57 9.25 4.52 6.76
CA PHE A 57 10.25 4.10 7.72
C PHE A 57 10.65 2.65 7.48
N PRO A 58 11.96 2.35 7.39
CA PRO A 58 12.39 0.97 7.31
C PRO A 58 11.98 0.21 8.57
N ILE A 59 11.52 -1.03 8.37
CA ILE A 59 11.22 -1.93 9.48
C ILE A 59 11.91 -3.27 9.23
N SER A 60 11.96 -4.10 10.25
CA SER A 60 12.49 -5.45 10.12
C SER A 60 11.54 -6.31 9.29
N GLU A 61 11.89 -7.57 9.10
CA GLU A 61 11.13 -8.50 8.27
C GLU A 61 9.63 -8.52 8.61
N LEU A 62 8.85 -8.68 7.57
CA LEU A 62 7.41 -8.66 7.62
C LEU A 62 6.88 -9.85 6.82
N GLU A 63 5.90 -10.57 7.36
CA GLU A 63 5.34 -11.73 6.67
C GLU A 63 4.33 -11.33 5.59
N THR A 64 3.38 -10.48 5.94
CA THR A 64 2.35 -10.02 5.01
C THR A 64 2.36 -8.50 4.95
N SER A 65 1.99 -7.98 3.79
CA SER A 65 1.78 -6.55 3.63
C SER A 65 0.33 -6.19 3.94
N LYS A 66 0.11 -5.02 4.54
CA LYS A 66 -1.22 -4.56 4.88
C LYS A 66 -1.31 -3.06 4.63
N ILE A 67 -2.38 -2.64 3.99
CA ILE A 67 -2.62 -1.22 3.69
C ILE A 67 -4.01 -0.85 4.18
N GLU A 68 -4.11 0.23 4.94
CA GLU A 68 -5.37 0.75 5.45
C GLU A 68 -5.50 2.22 5.11
N LEU A 69 -6.66 2.62 4.59
CA LEU A 69 -6.99 4.00 4.25
C LEU A 69 -8.24 4.43 4.97
N ILE A 70 -8.27 5.70 5.38
CA ILE A 70 -9.47 6.35 5.87
C ILE A 70 -9.70 7.60 5.02
N SER A 71 -10.89 7.74 4.46
CA SER A 71 -11.25 8.83 3.56
C SER A 71 -12.59 9.45 3.96
N MET A 72 -12.74 10.74 3.71
CA MET A 72 -14.02 11.44 3.92
C MET A 72 -14.99 11.21 2.76
N ILE A 73 -14.49 10.73 1.63
CA ILE A 73 -15.32 10.46 0.45
C ILE A 73 -15.19 8.98 0.09
N GLU A 74 -16.20 8.46 -0.59
CA GLU A 74 -16.12 7.11 -1.12
C GLU A 74 -15.13 7.07 -2.28
N LEU A 75 -14.08 6.28 -2.12
CA LEU A 75 -13.05 6.13 -3.14
C LEU A 75 -13.40 4.98 -4.09
N PRO A 76 -12.90 5.00 -5.33
CA PRO A 76 -13.09 3.88 -6.25
C PRO A 76 -12.21 2.70 -5.84
N TRP A 77 -12.62 1.98 -4.81
CA TRP A 77 -11.80 0.97 -4.15
C TRP A 77 -11.36 -0.16 -5.08
N GLN A 78 -12.18 -0.53 -6.08
CA GLN A 78 -11.77 -1.56 -7.03
C GLN A 78 -10.64 -1.08 -7.93
N LYS A 79 -10.69 0.16 -8.36
CA LYS A 79 -9.61 0.77 -9.16
C LYS A 79 -8.35 0.93 -8.33
N LEU A 80 -8.49 1.27 -7.04
CA LEU A 80 -7.36 1.33 -6.13
C LEU A 80 -6.72 -0.03 -5.94
N GLU A 81 -7.53 -1.08 -5.79
CA GLU A 81 -7.01 -2.44 -5.68
C GLU A 81 -6.24 -2.84 -6.93
N GLU A 82 -6.77 -2.55 -8.10
CA GLU A 82 -6.08 -2.82 -9.37
C GLU A 82 -4.77 -2.05 -9.45
N ALA A 83 -4.77 -0.77 -9.05
CA ALA A 83 -3.57 0.05 -9.06
C ALA A 83 -2.53 -0.46 -8.07
N LEU A 84 -2.96 -0.92 -6.89
CA LEU A 84 -2.06 -1.55 -5.93
C LEU A 84 -1.45 -2.83 -6.50
N CYS A 85 -2.26 -3.65 -7.14
CA CYS A 85 -1.77 -4.89 -7.77
C CYS A 85 -0.78 -4.58 -8.90
N ASP A 86 -0.98 -3.49 -9.63
CA ASP A 86 -0.04 -3.07 -10.67
C ASP A 86 1.31 -2.64 -10.12
N CYS A 87 1.37 -2.32 -8.82
CA CYS A 87 2.63 -2.00 -8.16
C CYS A 87 3.39 -3.24 -7.68
N LEU A 88 2.81 -4.42 -7.81
CA LEU A 88 3.48 -5.66 -7.43
C LEU A 88 4.49 -6.06 -8.50
N ILE A 89 5.61 -6.61 -8.05
CA ILE A 89 6.61 -7.17 -8.95
C ILE A 89 6.08 -8.50 -9.46
N PRO A 90 6.04 -8.72 -10.79
CA PRO A 90 5.57 -10.00 -11.31
C PRO A 90 6.41 -11.16 -10.80
N GLU A 91 5.77 -12.29 -10.49
CA GLU A 91 6.48 -13.50 -10.13
C GLU A 91 7.31 -13.98 -11.32
N VAL A 92 8.56 -14.33 -11.03
CA VAL A 92 9.43 -14.90 -12.04
C VAL A 92 9.09 -16.37 -12.17
N SER A 93 8.63 -16.77 -13.34
CA SER A 93 8.41 -18.17 -13.64
C SER A 93 9.74 -18.84 -13.99
N ASN A 94 10.07 -19.91 -13.26
CA ASN A 94 11.28 -20.69 -13.53
C ASN A 94 11.00 -21.81 -14.55
N ARG A 95 10.09 -21.60 -15.45
CA ARG A 95 9.87 -22.56 -16.50
C ARG A 95 11.01 -22.56 -17.49
N ILE A 96 11.38 -23.71 -17.82
CA ILE A 96 12.38 -23.93 -18.84
C ILE A 96 11.70 -24.50 -20.08
#